data_0a98e71ac5dd654ccfd02a0508f5f355
#
_entry.id   0a98e71ac5dd654ccfd02a0508f5f355
#
_cell.length_a   1.000
_cell.length_b   1.000
_cell.length_c   1.000
_cell.angle_alpha   90.00
_cell.angle_beta   90.00
_cell.angle_gamma   90.00
#
_symmetry.space_group_name_H-M   'P 1'
#
loop_
_entity.id
_entity.type
_entity.pdbx_description
1 polymer ?
#
loop_
_entity_poly.entity_id
_entity_poly.type
_entity_poly.pdbx_seq_one_letter_code
_entity_poly.pdbx_strand_id
1 'polypeptide(L)'
;MLAQRAQKIHRMRIIVGGASCMRAVEPYPPLLPCRGGNSRKTRLAHFIGICIAIFMLASCALITPKEELPLRQVTAQELTALLRHREAAIQSLKGLFSAKVRGGLIPIASRMEGTVYYRRPNALRLRGFTSLGNELFDLVQADDLYRLRLPLEGKTYTGHRSDMKDAGKLARFSQLSVWAVGGVLGTNAIARDEVVKVVEDRGRYRLDVYAPATGGTSPSRLPIRHLWFDRRLLVVQEEWLGSSGEVEATIQYDDFRPLEELKSIPAEDMGDQDLRLFRPFKISLEDGRGQGSVQVIFHEMHHNHAIRAEDLGQIS
;
A
#
# COMPACT_ATOMS: atom_id res chain seq x y z
N MET A 1 9.74 0.39 52.73
CA MET A 1 10.34 1.72 52.69
C MET A 1 10.04 2.25 51.30
N LEU A 2 8.94 3.00 51.13
CA LEU A 2 8.81 4.45 51.10
C LEU A 2 9.72 5.04 50.00
N ALA A 3 9.28 5.69 48.95
CA ALA A 3 8.37 6.80 48.93
C ALA A 3 7.78 7.04 47.52
N GLN A 4 6.55 7.45 47.51
CA GLN A 4 5.74 8.20 46.58
C GLN A 4 6.38 9.56 46.17
N ARG A 5 6.11 9.99 44.94
CA ARG A 5 5.90 11.39 44.54
C ARG A 5 5.16 11.35 43.18
N ALA A 6 3.90 11.57 43.11
CA ALA A 6 3.13 12.82 43.15
C ALA A 6 3.15 13.58 41.81
N GLN A 7 2.07 13.43 41.12
CA GLN A 7 1.27 14.30 40.25
C GLN A 7 1.72 15.76 40.10
N LYS A 8 1.68 16.24 38.85
CA LYS A 8 1.33 17.64 38.58
C LYS A 8 0.56 17.76 37.26
N ILE A 9 -0.74 17.87 37.41
CA ILE A 9 -1.70 18.23 36.36
C ILE A 9 -1.63 19.73 36.17
N HIS A 10 -1.40 20.19 34.94
CA HIS A 10 -1.61 21.61 34.58
C HIS A 10 -2.86 21.70 33.71
N ARG A 11 -3.96 22.10 34.34
CA ARG A 11 -5.18 22.61 33.71
C ARG A 11 -4.91 24.03 33.21
N MET A 12 -5.02 24.26 31.91
CA MET A 12 -5.09 25.62 31.35
C MET A 12 -6.56 25.99 31.13
N ARG A 13 -7.04 26.92 31.93
CA ARG A 13 -8.36 27.54 31.82
C ARG A 13 -8.31 28.59 30.72
N ILE A 14 -9.21 28.48 29.77
CA ILE A 14 -9.52 29.55 28.80
C ILE A 14 -10.58 30.44 29.44
N ILE A 15 -10.25 31.73 29.61
CA ILE A 15 -11.14 32.78 30.09
C ILE A 15 -11.85 33.39 28.88
N VAL A 16 -13.16 33.28 28.85
CA VAL A 16 -14.05 33.99 27.93
C VAL A 16 -14.40 35.32 28.61
N GLY A 17 -13.90 36.43 28.07
CA GLY A 17 -14.30 37.77 28.50
C GLY A 17 -15.28 38.37 27.50
N GLY A 18 -16.54 38.50 27.95
CA GLY A 18 -17.54 39.29 27.27
C GLY A 18 -17.43 40.77 27.64
N ALA A 19 -17.72 41.63 26.69
CA ALA A 19 -18.11 43.01 26.98
C ALA A 19 -19.12 43.49 25.94
N SER A 20 -20.34 43.63 26.41
CA SER A 20 -21.42 44.37 25.77
C SER A 20 -21.04 45.83 25.59
N CYS A 21 -21.40 46.41 24.48
CA CYS A 21 -21.61 47.84 24.35
C CYS A 21 -22.86 48.09 23.53
N MET A 22 -23.96 48.33 24.23
CA MET A 22 -25.19 48.92 23.69
C MET A 22 -24.91 50.39 23.39
N ARG A 23 -25.19 50.81 22.17
CA ARG A 23 -25.44 52.22 21.82
C ARG A 23 -26.77 52.29 21.09
N ALA A 24 -27.71 52.92 21.79
CA ALA A 24 -28.95 53.36 21.21
C ALA A 24 -28.69 54.52 20.22
N VAL A 25 -29.30 54.46 19.05
CA VAL A 25 -29.39 55.56 18.12
C VAL A 25 -30.83 55.71 17.66
N GLU A 26 -31.29 56.94 17.77
CA GLU A 26 -32.63 57.46 17.55
C GLU A 26 -33.21 57.24 16.16
N PRO A 27 -34.54 57.37 16.02
CA PRO A 27 -35.22 57.06 14.77
C PRO A 27 -35.28 58.28 13.85
N TYR A 28 -34.84 58.11 12.59
CA TYR A 28 -35.10 59.08 11.50
C TYR A 28 -36.39 58.73 10.78
N PRO A 29 -37.08 59.79 10.21
CA PRO A 29 -38.39 59.64 9.60
C PRO A 29 -38.36 59.00 8.22
N PRO A 30 -39.50 58.46 7.74
CA PRO A 30 -39.55 57.72 6.48
C PRO A 30 -39.49 58.61 5.27
N LEU A 31 -38.50 58.35 4.39
CA LEU A 31 -38.46 58.91 3.05
C LEU A 31 -39.32 58.07 2.10
N LEU A 32 -40.14 58.75 1.35
CA LEU A 32 -41.07 58.25 0.35
C LEU A 32 -40.35 57.41 -0.75
N PRO A 33 -40.99 56.35 -1.28
CA PRO A 33 -40.39 55.53 -2.29
C PRO A 33 -40.40 56.22 -3.67
N CYS A 34 -39.23 56.54 -4.18
CA CYS A 34 -39.07 56.87 -5.60
C CYS A 34 -39.31 55.60 -6.46
N ARG A 35 -40.46 55.64 -7.13
CA ARG A 35 -40.88 54.64 -8.13
C ARG A 35 -40.11 54.89 -9.44
N GLY A 36 -38.86 54.34 -9.51
CA GLY A 36 -38.01 54.41 -10.70
C GLY A 36 -37.82 53.02 -11.27
N GLY A 37 -38.33 52.80 -12.48
CA GLY A 37 -38.34 51.52 -13.14
C GLY A 37 -36.97 50.95 -13.42
N ASN A 38 -36.77 49.69 -13.03
CA ASN A 38 -35.62 48.92 -13.43
C ASN A 38 -35.99 47.45 -13.80
N SER A 39 -36.98 47.34 -14.70
CA SER A 39 -37.51 46.03 -15.16
C SER A 39 -36.50 45.20 -16.00
N ARG A 40 -35.39 45.81 -16.43
CA ARG A 40 -34.37 45.11 -17.23
C ARG A 40 -33.33 44.37 -16.36
N LYS A 41 -32.97 44.91 -15.20
CA LYS A 41 -31.98 44.31 -14.31
C LYS A 41 -32.48 43.04 -13.61
N THR A 42 -33.76 43.00 -13.27
CA THR A 42 -34.40 41.83 -12.65
C THR A 42 -34.52 40.66 -13.64
N ARG A 43 -34.78 40.90 -14.93
CA ARG A 43 -34.84 39.81 -15.92
C ARG A 43 -33.47 39.20 -16.18
N LEU A 44 -32.40 40.02 -16.20
CA LEU A 44 -31.03 39.52 -16.38
C LEU A 44 -30.57 38.67 -15.20
N ALA A 45 -30.91 39.04 -13.95
CA ALA A 45 -30.58 38.26 -12.76
C ALA A 45 -31.29 36.91 -12.74
N HIS A 46 -32.54 36.84 -13.19
CA HIS A 46 -33.25 35.53 -13.31
C HIS A 46 -32.67 34.65 -14.40
N PHE A 47 -32.26 35.19 -15.54
CA PHE A 47 -31.61 34.42 -16.59
C PHE A 47 -30.27 33.84 -16.13
N ILE A 48 -29.44 34.60 -15.43
CA ILE A 48 -28.17 34.13 -14.86
C ILE A 48 -28.41 33.06 -13.83
N GLY A 49 -29.42 33.21 -12.96
CA GLY A 49 -29.78 32.20 -11.97
C GLY A 49 -30.23 30.86 -12.58
N ILE A 50 -31.03 30.92 -13.65
CA ILE A 50 -31.49 29.72 -14.38
C ILE A 50 -30.33 29.05 -15.12
N CYS A 51 -29.40 29.80 -15.73
CA CYS A 51 -28.22 29.23 -16.38
C CYS A 51 -27.28 28.52 -15.36
N ILE A 52 -27.07 29.11 -14.17
CA ILE A 52 -26.26 28.51 -13.12
C ILE A 52 -26.93 27.23 -12.59
N ALA A 53 -28.26 27.24 -12.42
CA ALA A 53 -29.00 26.05 -11.99
C ALA A 53 -28.94 24.91 -13.01
N ILE A 54 -29.02 25.21 -14.30
CA ILE A 54 -28.89 24.21 -15.39
C ILE A 54 -27.45 23.69 -15.45
N PHE A 55 -26.43 24.53 -15.21
CA PHE A 55 -25.03 24.09 -15.19
C PHE A 55 -24.72 23.18 -14.00
N MET A 56 -25.34 23.45 -12.84
CA MET A 56 -25.20 22.57 -11.66
C MET A 56 -25.91 21.23 -11.83
N LEU A 57 -27.01 21.16 -12.56
CA LEU A 57 -27.72 19.91 -12.84
C LEU A 57 -27.00 19.05 -13.93
N ALA A 58 -26.28 19.68 -14.86
CA ALA A 58 -25.50 18.96 -15.87
C ALA A 58 -24.21 18.33 -15.31
N SER A 59 -23.68 18.81 -14.19
CA SER A 59 -22.45 18.29 -13.58
C SER A 59 -22.60 16.90 -12.95
N CYS A 60 -23.80 16.45 -12.63
CA CYS A 60 -24.03 15.14 -12.02
C CYS A 60 -24.16 13.99 -13.04
N ALA A 61 -24.23 14.27 -14.34
CA ALA A 61 -24.50 13.23 -15.36
C ALA A 61 -23.24 12.59 -15.97
N LEU A 62 -22.02 13.02 -15.59
CA LEU A 62 -20.78 12.52 -16.18
C LEU A 62 -20.04 11.44 -15.37
N ILE A 63 -20.63 10.94 -14.28
CA ILE A 63 -20.14 9.73 -13.64
C ILE A 63 -20.77 8.54 -14.38
N THR A 64 -20.20 8.21 -15.55
CA THR A 64 -20.49 6.89 -16.16
C THR A 64 -20.05 5.85 -15.15
N PRO A 65 -20.96 4.96 -14.69
CA PRO A 65 -20.56 3.83 -13.86
C PRO A 65 -19.49 3.07 -14.66
N LYS A 66 -18.28 2.93 -14.09
CA LYS A 66 -17.25 2.10 -14.69
C LYS A 66 -17.87 0.71 -14.81
N GLU A 67 -18.02 0.24 -16.04
CA GLU A 67 -18.61 -1.07 -16.33
C GLU A 67 -17.82 -2.12 -15.56
N GLU A 68 -18.44 -2.63 -14.50
CA GLU A 68 -17.80 -3.61 -13.65
C GLU A 68 -17.85 -4.96 -14.37
N LEU A 69 -16.69 -5.53 -14.67
CA LEU A 69 -16.59 -6.85 -15.24
C LEU A 69 -17.42 -7.85 -14.41
N PRO A 70 -18.18 -8.76 -15.04
CA PRO A 70 -18.91 -9.77 -14.32
C PRO A 70 -17.94 -10.66 -13.53
N LEU A 71 -18.35 -11.11 -12.35
CA LEU A 71 -17.60 -12.10 -11.59
C LEU A 71 -17.56 -13.41 -12.39
N ARG A 72 -16.34 -13.88 -12.68
CA ARG A 72 -16.10 -15.18 -13.30
C ARG A 72 -16.07 -16.23 -12.20
N GLN A 73 -16.67 -17.39 -12.39
CA GLN A 73 -16.48 -18.51 -11.45
C GLN A 73 -15.01 -18.95 -11.49
N VAL A 74 -14.32 -18.93 -10.35
CA VAL A 74 -12.90 -19.25 -10.24
C VAL A 74 -12.69 -20.24 -9.12
N THR A 75 -11.86 -21.25 -9.38
CA THR A 75 -11.47 -22.26 -8.40
C THR A 75 -10.17 -21.87 -7.66
N ALA A 76 -9.95 -22.45 -6.49
CA ALA A 76 -8.70 -22.27 -5.75
C ALA A 76 -7.47 -22.72 -6.57
N GLN A 77 -7.63 -23.77 -7.38
CA GLN A 77 -6.58 -24.29 -8.25
C GLN A 77 -6.19 -23.31 -9.34
N GLU A 78 -7.19 -22.69 -10.00
CA GLU A 78 -6.97 -21.67 -11.03
C GLU A 78 -6.25 -20.44 -10.47
N LEU A 79 -6.68 -19.93 -9.30
CA LEU A 79 -5.99 -18.79 -8.65
C LEU A 79 -4.56 -19.15 -8.28
N THR A 80 -4.32 -20.34 -7.75
CA THR A 80 -2.98 -20.79 -7.39
C THR A 80 -2.08 -20.95 -8.62
N ALA A 81 -2.61 -21.51 -9.71
CA ALA A 81 -1.90 -21.64 -10.98
C ALA A 81 -1.54 -20.28 -11.56
N LEU A 82 -2.48 -19.32 -11.51
CA LEU A 82 -2.28 -17.94 -11.96
C LEU A 82 -1.17 -17.24 -11.15
N LEU A 83 -1.18 -17.37 -9.83
CA LEU A 83 -0.13 -16.80 -8.97
C LEU A 83 1.24 -17.39 -9.29
N ARG A 84 1.35 -18.70 -9.45
CA ARG A 84 2.59 -19.38 -9.82
C ARG A 84 3.09 -18.96 -11.21
N HIS A 85 2.18 -18.80 -12.17
CA HIS A 85 2.54 -18.31 -13.51
C HIS A 85 3.12 -16.89 -13.44
N ARG A 86 2.43 -15.98 -12.73
CA ARG A 86 2.89 -14.60 -12.54
C ARG A 86 4.21 -14.50 -11.81
N GLU A 87 4.43 -15.38 -10.85
CA GLU A 87 5.70 -15.49 -10.15
C GLU A 87 6.81 -15.97 -11.09
N ALA A 88 6.58 -17.06 -11.82
CA ALA A 88 7.56 -17.67 -12.73
C ALA A 88 8.00 -16.71 -13.85
N ALA A 89 7.14 -15.79 -14.24
CA ALA A 89 7.42 -14.82 -15.30
C ALA A 89 8.53 -13.81 -14.92
N ILE A 90 8.83 -13.63 -13.61
CA ILE A 90 9.88 -12.72 -13.17
C ILE A 90 11.14 -13.51 -12.80
N GLN A 91 12.18 -13.36 -13.60
CA GLN A 91 13.51 -13.92 -13.34
C GLN A 91 14.42 -12.90 -12.66
N SER A 92 14.25 -11.63 -13.00
CA SER A 92 14.98 -10.52 -12.38
C SER A 92 14.12 -9.26 -12.34
N LEU A 93 14.44 -8.37 -11.42
CA LEU A 93 13.79 -7.07 -11.29
C LEU A 93 14.81 -6.03 -10.81
N LYS A 94 14.81 -4.88 -11.49
CA LYS A 94 15.49 -3.66 -11.07
C LYS A 94 14.46 -2.57 -10.94
N GLY A 95 14.45 -1.83 -9.83
CA GLY A 95 13.47 -0.76 -9.62
C GLY A 95 14.02 0.42 -8.82
N LEU A 96 13.45 1.58 -9.10
CA LEU A 96 13.62 2.81 -8.32
C LEU A 96 12.30 3.12 -7.62
N PHE A 97 12.36 3.44 -6.34
CA PHE A 97 11.16 3.74 -5.56
C PHE A 97 11.38 4.88 -4.58
N SER A 98 10.28 5.54 -4.20
CA SER A 98 10.20 6.34 -3.00
C SER A 98 9.39 5.63 -1.93
N ALA A 99 9.75 5.80 -0.67
CA ALA A 99 8.99 5.26 0.44
C ALA A 99 8.66 6.34 1.47
N LYS A 100 7.45 6.24 2.02
CA LYS A 100 6.98 7.07 3.14
C LYS A 100 6.69 6.15 4.32
N VAL A 101 7.35 6.44 5.44
CA VAL A 101 7.22 5.67 6.67
C VAL A 101 6.50 6.50 7.72
N ARG A 102 5.58 5.90 8.44
CA ARG A 102 4.87 6.49 9.58
C ARG A 102 4.95 5.54 10.77
N GLY A 103 5.02 6.13 11.97
CA GLY A 103 5.09 5.36 13.21
C GLY A 103 6.50 4.89 13.57
N GLY A 104 6.61 4.13 14.67
CA GLY A 104 7.89 3.70 15.24
C GLY A 104 8.55 2.50 14.56
N LEU A 105 8.08 2.09 13.37
CA LEU A 105 8.61 0.92 12.65
C LEU A 105 10.06 1.13 12.19
N ILE A 106 10.41 2.37 11.84
CA ILE A 106 11.77 2.74 11.43
C ILE A 106 12.15 4.05 12.09
N PRO A 107 13.23 4.12 12.85
CA PRO A 107 13.67 5.35 13.49
C PRO A 107 14.35 6.35 12.53
N ILE A 108 14.42 6.07 11.23
CA ILE A 108 15.44 6.67 10.37
C ILE A 108 14.93 7.81 9.50
N ALA A 109 13.76 7.76 8.94
CA ALA A 109 13.24 8.86 8.11
C ALA A 109 11.76 8.70 7.75
N SER A 110 11.04 9.80 7.71
CA SER A 110 9.65 9.81 7.26
C SER A 110 9.51 9.64 5.73
N ARG A 111 10.58 9.93 4.98
CA ARG A 111 10.68 9.76 3.51
C ARG A 111 12.08 9.32 3.11
N MET A 112 12.14 8.43 2.13
CA MET A 112 13.38 7.96 1.55
C MET A 112 13.18 7.63 0.07
N GLU A 113 14.28 7.67 -0.69
CA GLU A 113 14.39 7.10 -2.03
C GLU A 113 15.12 5.76 -1.94
N GLY A 114 14.90 4.87 -2.89
CA GLY A 114 15.58 3.57 -2.84
C GLY A 114 15.70 2.87 -4.17
N THR A 115 16.53 1.85 -4.15
CA THR A 115 16.74 0.93 -5.28
C THR A 115 16.50 -0.50 -4.83
N VAL A 116 15.89 -1.30 -5.69
CA VAL A 116 15.76 -2.74 -5.52
C VAL A 116 16.37 -3.47 -6.69
N TYR A 117 17.14 -4.51 -6.39
CA TYR A 117 17.66 -5.48 -7.35
C TYR A 117 17.28 -6.87 -6.86
N TYR A 118 16.64 -7.63 -7.71
CA TYR A 118 16.27 -9.01 -7.44
C TYR A 118 16.65 -9.92 -8.58
N ARG A 119 17.17 -11.10 -8.29
CA ARG A 119 17.42 -12.18 -9.23
C ARG A 119 17.07 -13.52 -8.60
N ARG A 120 16.31 -14.31 -9.33
CA ARG A 120 16.00 -15.68 -8.90
C ARG A 120 17.27 -16.51 -8.71
N PRO A 121 17.22 -17.50 -7.80
CA PRO A 121 16.04 -17.81 -6.98
C PRO A 121 15.88 -16.92 -5.75
N ASN A 122 16.94 -16.39 -5.14
CA ASN A 122 16.90 -15.81 -3.80
C ASN A 122 17.83 -14.62 -3.59
N ALA A 123 18.34 -14.00 -4.67
CA ALA A 123 19.23 -12.85 -4.52
C ALA A 123 18.42 -11.55 -4.54
N LEU A 124 18.55 -10.76 -3.47
CA LEU A 124 17.90 -9.46 -3.29
C LEU A 124 18.88 -8.44 -2.72
N ARG A 125 18.90 -7.25 -3.29
CA ARG A 125 19.50 -6.08 -2.66
C ARG A 125 18.50 -4.94 -2.61
N LEU A 126 18.35 -4.35 -1.43
CA LEU A 126 17.48 -3.21 -1.19
C LEU A 126 18.32 -2.10 -0.53
N ARG A 127 18.37 -0.93 -1.15
CA ARG A 127 19.10 0.23 -0.63
C ARG A 127 18.14 1.38 -0.42
N GLY A 128 18.29 2.09 0.70
CA GLY A 128 17.53 3.29 1.00
C GLY A 128 18.44 4.49 1.18
N PHE A 129 17.99 5.66 0.71
CA PHE A 129 18.71 6.92 0.74
C PHE A 129 17.83 8.04 1.28
N THR A 130 18.43 9.00 1.95
CA THR A 130 17.78 10.29 2.25
C THR A 130 17.56 11.08 0.95
N SER A 131 16.73 12.12 1.00
CA SER A 131 16.56 13.07 -0.12
C SER A 131 17.87 13.81 -0.50
N LEU A 132 18.87 13.80 0.40
CA LEU A 132 20.21 14.35 0.16
C LEU A 132 21.20 13.33 -0.40
N GLY A 133 20.75 12.08 -0.68
CA GLY A 133 21.56 11.02 -1.23
C GLY A 133 22.41 10.23 -0.20
N ASN A 134 22.32 10.53 1.09
CA ASN A 134 23.01 9.75 2.12
C ASN A 134 22.36 8.37 2.27
N GLU A 135 23.16 7.31 2.26
CA GLU A 135 22.66 5.94 2.43
C GLU A 135 22.15 5.72 3.85
N LEU A 136 20.91 5.30 3.95
CA LEU A 136 20.24 4.94 5.21
C LEU A 136 20.48 3.50 5.58
N PHE A 137 20.35 2.61 4.60
CA PHE A 137 20.60 1.19 4.75
C PHE A 137 20.94 0.52 3.42
N ASP A 138 21.66 -0.60 3.51
CA ASP A 138 21.96 -1.52 2.42
C ASP A 138 21.69 -2.95 2.92
N LEU A 139 20.58 -3.52 2.49
CA LEU A 139 20.19 -4.91 2.77
C LEU A 139 20.54 -5.77 1.57
N VAL A 140 21.38 -6.77 1.79
CA VAL A 140 21.71 -7.82 0.83
C VAL A 140 21.20 -9.15 1.36
N GLN A 141 20.50 -9.89 0.52
CA GLN A 141 20.08 -11.26 0.80
C GLN A 141 20.53 -12.16 -0.34
N ALA A 142 21.09 -13.29 0.00
CA ALA A 142 21.42 -14.34 -0.95
C ALA A 142 21.18 -15.68 -0.27
N ASP A 143 20.35 -16.53 -0.89
CA ASP A 143 19.89 -17.79 -0.34
C ASP A 143 19.32 -17.63 1.08
N ASP A 144 19.91 -18.23 2.10
CA ASP A 144 19.49 -18.15 3.49
C ASP A 144 20.24 -17.09 4.29
N LEU A 145 21.18 -16.38 3.68
CA LEU A 145 22.02 -15.39 4.35
C LEU A 145 21.54 -13.97 4.10
N TYR A 146 21.77 -13.09 5.07
CA TYR A 146 21.58 -11.67 4.91
C TYR A 146 22.75 -10.86 5.47
N ARG A 147 22.89 -9.63 4.93
CA ARG A 147 23.70 -8.56 5.48
C ARG A 147 22.89 -7.26 5.43
N LEU A 148 22.69 -6.63 6.59
CA LEU A 148 22.07 -5.31 6.72
C LEU A 148 23.11 -4.34 7.26
N ARG A 149 23.48 -3.35 6.46
CA ARG A 149 24.36 -2.25 6.86
C ARG A 149 23.54 -1.00 7.12
N LEU A 150 23.80 -0.33 8.24
CA LEU A 150 23.22 0.94 8.66
C LEU A 150 24.35 1.98 8.78
N PRO A 151 24.72 2.67 7.69
CA PRO A 151 25.89 3.54 7.66
C PRO A 151 25.83 4.69 8.68
N LEU A 152 24.64 5.27 8.89
CA LEU A 152 24.45 6.37 9.85
C LEU A 152 24.66 5.95 11.31
N GLU A 153 24.47 4.66 11.62
CA GLU A 153 24.71 4.10 12.96
C GLU A 153 26.07 3.41 13.08
N GLY A 154 26.81 3.29 11.97
CA GLY A 154 28.06 2.54 11.92
C GLY A 154 27.89 1.03 12.19
N LYS A 155 26.69 0.47 12.00
CA LYS A 155 26.36 -0.92 12.34
C LYS A 155 26.20 -1.78 11.09
N THR A 156 26.66 -3.03 11.20
CA THR A 156 26.41 -4.09 10.22
C THR A 156 25.93 -5.33 10.96
N TYR A 157 24.84 -5.90 10.46
CA TYR A 157 24.24 -7.14 10.94
C TYR A 157 24.34 -8.19 9.84
N THR A 158 24.78 -9.39 10.22
CA THR A 158 24.84 -10.56 9.30
C THR A 158 24.27 -11.77 10.02
N GLY A 159 23.68 -12.69 9.28
CA GLY A 159 23.11 -13.91 9.84
C GLY A 159 22.25 -14.67 8.85
N HIS A 160 21.52 -15.65 9.36
CA HIS A 160 20.53 -16.38 8.59
C HIS A 160 19.18 -15.67 8.60
N ARG A 161 18.38 -15.85 7.55
CA ARG A 161 17.03 -15.25 7.44
C ARG A 161 16.11 -15.66 8.61
N SER A 162 16.27 -16.87 9.12
CA SER A 162 15.59 -17.35 10.34
C SER A 162 15.81 -16.43 11.53
N ASP A 163 17.04 -15.95 11.70
CA ASP A 163 17.47 -15.15 12.87
C ASP A 163 16.95 -13.72 12.83
N MET A 164 16.55 -13.24 11.64
CA MET A 164 15.94 -11.90 11.48
C MET A 164 14.64 -11.76 12.29
N LYS A 165 13.95 -12.85 12.59
CA LYS A 165 12.71 -12.81 13.37
C LYS A 165 12.92 -12.33 14.80
N ASP A 166 14.12 -12.51 15.34
CA ASP A 166 14.45 -12.24 16.75
C ASP A 166 15.17 -10.89 16.96
N ALA A 167 15.53 -10.18 15.88
CA ALA A 167 16.36 -8.97 15.94
C ALA A 167 15.60 -7.67 16.32
N GLY A 168 14.46 -7.76 17.01
CA GLY A 168 13.71 -6.63 17.56
C GLY A 168 13.08 -5.72 16.48
N LYS A 169 13.21 -4.40 16.61
CA LYS A 169 12.59 -3.43 15.69
C LYS A 169 13.10 -3.56 14.24
N LEU A 170 14.36 -3.95 14.07
CA LEU A 170 14.97 -4.16 12.75
C LEU A 170 14.43 -5.40 12.03
N ALA A 171 14.10 -6.46 12.80
CA ALA A 171 13.48 -7.66 12.24
C ALA A 171 12.13 -7.35 11.59
N ARG A 172 11.31 -6.55 12.25
CA ARG A 172 10.02 -6.14 11.67
C ARG A 172 10.21 -5.35 10.39
N PHE A 173 11.16 -4.41 10.35
CA PHE A 173 11.43 -3.64 9.12
C PHE A 173 11.87 -4.54 7.97
N SER A 174 12.82 -5.43 8.20
CA SER A 174 13.29 -6.36 7.17
C SER A 174 12.19 -7.31 6.72
N GLN A 175 11.37 -7.80 7.64
CA GLN A 175 10.24 -8.66 7.34
C GLN A 175 9.16 -7.92 6.53
N LEU A 176 8.82 -6.70 6.92
CA LEU A 176 7.85 -5.87 6.21
C LEU A 176 8.35 -5.46 4.81
N SER A 177 9.63 -5.12 4.67
CA SER A 177 10.20 -4.80 3.35
C SER A 177 10.29 -6.03 2.45
N VAL A 178 10.59 -7.21 2.99
CA VAL A 178 10.58 -8.48 2.26
C VAL A 178 9.16 -8.83 1.81
N TRP A 179 8.15 -8.65 2.64
CA TRP A 179 6.76 -8.92 2.25
C TRP A 179 6.25 -7.95 1.18
N ALA A 180 6.52 -6.64 1.33
CA ALA A 180 6.14 -5.65 0.33
C ALA A 180 6.83 -5.90 -1.03
N VAL A 181 8.14 -6.14 -1.00
CA VAL A 181 8.91 -6.50 -2.20
C VAL A 181 8.48 -7.87 -2.71
N GLY A 182 8.22 -8.84 -1.82
CA GLY A 182 7.72 -10.16 -2.17
C GLY A 182 6.43 -10.12 -2.98
N GLY A 183 5.47 -9.27 -2.59
CA GLY A 183 4.23 -9.09 -3.34
C GLY A 183 4.43 -8.54 -4.75
N VAL A 184 5.39 -7.58 -4.93
CA VAL A 184 5.76 -7.09 -6.27
C VAL A 184 6.43 -8.16 -7.11
N LEU A 185 7.29 -8.95 -6.50
CA LEU A 185 8.06 -10.00 -7.16
C LEU A 185 7.22 -11.27 -7.39
N GLY A 186 6.05 -11.37 -6.76
CA GLY A 186 5.28 -12.61 -6.73
C GLY A 186 5.94 -13.72 -5.88
N THR A 187 6.88 -13.36 -4.99
CA THR A 187 7.54 -14.33 -4.10
C THR A 187 6.68 -14.77 -2.92
N ASN A 188 5.52 -14.12 -2.73
CA ASN A 188 4.49 -14.54 -1.78
C ASN A 188 3.52 -15.56 -2.39
N ALA A 189 3.95 -16.27 -3.45
CA ALA A 189 3.16 -17.32 -4.06
C ALA A 189 2.87 -18.45 -3.05
N ILE A 190 1.83 -19.19 -3.37
CA ILE A 190 1.37 -20.31 -2.56
C ILE A 190 2.38 -21.47 -2.67
N ALA A 191 2.93 -21.92 -1.55
CA ALA A 191 3.80 -23.08 -1.51
C ALA A 191 3.03 -24.36 -1.93
N ARG A 192 3.77 -25.39 -2.35
CA ARG A 192 3.14 -26.61 -2.88
C ARG A 192 2.39 -27.40 -1.82
N ASP A 193 2.81 -27.30 -0.59
CA ASP A 193 2.30 -27.99 0.59
C ASP A 193 1.28 -27.18 1.39
N GLU A 194 1.08 -25.88 1.05
CA GLU A 194 0.04 -25.05 1.63
C GLU A 194 -1.35 -25.46 1.10
N VAL A 195 -2.32 -25.50 2.01
CA VAL A 195 -3.72 -25.77 1.68
C VAL A 195 -4.44 -24.46 1.42
N VAL A 196 -5.27 -24.41 0.39
CA VAL A 196 -5.98 -23.20 -0.01
C VAL A 196 -7.48 -23.41 -0.12
N LYS A 197 -8.26 -22.40 0.23
CA LYS A 197 -9.71 -22.35 0.07
C LYS A 197 -10.12 -21.01 -0.52
N VAL A 198 -10.92 -21.03 -1.59
CA VAL A 198 -11.50 -19.81 -2.15
C VAL A 198 -12.83 -19.51 -1.47
N VAL A 199 -13.04 -18.22 -1.18
CA VAL A 199 -14.27 -17.67 -0.63
C VAL A 199 -14.65 -16.47 -1.46
N GLU A 200 -15.92 -16.39 -1.90
CA GLU A 200 -16.46 -15.18 -2.48
C GLU A 200 -16.99 -14.27 -1.36
N ASP A 201 -16.50 -13.05 -1.31
CA ASP A 201 -16.91 -12.07 -0.33
C ASP A 201 -17.09 -10.69 -0.99
N ARG A 202 -18.32 -10.17 -0.91
CA ARG A 202 -18.70 -8.82 -1.40
C ARG A 202 -18.27 -8.53 -2.85
N GLY A 203 -18.42 -9.51 -3.74
CA GLY A 203 -18.07 -9.37 -5.15
C GLY A 203 -16.55 -9.36 -5.42
N ARG A 204 -15.77 -9.94 -4.52
CA ARG A 204 -14.33 -10.21 -4.65
C ARG A 204 -14.05 -11.66 -4.30
N TYR A 205 -12.91 -12.17 -4.73
CA TYR A 205 -12.43 -13.46 -4.28
C TYR A 205 -11.42 -13.29 -3.17
N ARG A 206 -11.53 -14.11 -2.14
CA ARG A 206 -10.53 -14.26 -1.09
C ARG A 206 -9.99 -15.69 -1.12
N LEU A 207 -8.68 -15.84 -1.20
CA LEU A 207 -8.00 -17.09 -1.06
C LEU A 207 -7.44 -17.19 0.36
N ASP A 208 -8.02 -18.08 1.16
CA ASP A 208 -7.54 -18.39 2.50
C ASP A 208 -6.44 -19.44 2.38
N VAL A 209 -5.27 -19.14 2.93
CA VAL A 209 -4.08 -20.01 2.90
C VAL A 209 -3.84 -20.56 4.29
N TYR A 210 -3.69 -21.87 4.40
CA TYR A 210 -3.47 -22.59 5.64
C TYR A 210 -2.07 -23.19 5.64
N ALA A 211 -1.45 -23.24 6.81
CA ALA A 211 -0.18 -23.94 6.99
C ALA A 211 -0.29 -25.42 6.61
N PRO A 212 0.79 -26.02 6.08
CA PRO A 212 0.81 -27.42 5.75
C PRO A 212 0.56 -28.29 7.00
N ALA A 213 -0.07 -29.43 6.80
CA ALA A 213 -0.25 -30.42 7.87
C ALA A 213 1.11 -31.00 8.26
N THR A 214 1.52 -30.81 9.51
CA THR A 214 2.80 -31.31 10.02
C THR A 214 2.55 -32.60 10.79
N GLY A 215 3.21 -33.69 10.42
CA GLY A 215 3.27 -34.91 11.25
C GLY A 215 1.95 -35.68 11.48
N GLY A 216 1.03 -35.68 10.50
CA GLY A 216 -0.24 -36.43 10.62
C GLY A 216 -1.35 -35.70 11.39
N THR A 217 -1.13 -34.48 11.80
CA THR A 217 -2.17 -33.57 12.33
C THR A 217 -3.00 -32.97 11.21
N SER A 218 -4.29 -32.72 11.46
CA SER A 218 -5.16 -31.98 10.54
C SER A 218 -4.56 -30.60 10.25
N PRO A 219 -4.79 -30.03 9.04
CA PRO A 219 -4.38 -28.66 8.72
C PRO A 219 -4.81 -27.69 9.81
N SER A 220 -4.05 -26.62 10.02
CA SER A 220 -4.43 -25.56 10.95
C SER A 220 -5.90 -25.17 10.73
N ARG A 221 -6.64 -25.01 11.82
CA ARG A 221 -8.05 -24.55 11.73
C ARG A 221 -8.15 -23.09 11.30
N LEU A 222 -7.09 -22.31 11.49
CA LEU A 222 -7.04 -20.91 11.15
C LEU A 222 -6.12 -20.71 9.94
N PRO A 223 -6.51 -19.86 8.99
CA PRO A 223 -5.62 -19.45 7.91
C PRO A 223 -4.42 -18.67 8.47
N ILE A 224 -3.29 -18.76 7.79
CA ILE A 224 -2.09 -17.98 8.08
C ILE A 224 -2.03 -16.70 7.23
N ARG A 225 -2.82 -16.68 6.15
CA ARG A 225 -2.81 -15.58 5.19
C ARG A 225 -4.11 -15.52 4.40
N HIS A 226 -4.57 -14.31 4.09
CA HIS A 226 -5.65 -14.03 3.15
C HIS A 226 -5.10 -13.27 1.94
N LEU A 227 -5.51 -13.67 0.73
CA LEU A 227 -5.23 -12.97 -0.51
C LEU A 227 -6.55 -12.53 -1.13
N TRP A 228 -6.72 -11.24 -1.33
CA TRP A 228 -7.92 -10.66 -1.93
C TRP A 228 -7.66 -10.31 -3.39
N PHE A 229 -8.56 -10.73 -4.26
CA PHE A 229 -8.46 -10.52 -5.70
C PHE A 229 -9.55 -9.54 -6.18
N ASP A 230 -9.17 -8.67 -7.12
CA ASP A 230 -10.14 -7.89 -7.87
C ASP A 230 -10.81 -8.74 -8.99
N ARG A 231 -11.71 -8.13 -9.74
CA ARG A 231 -12.41 -8.80 -10.86
C ARG A 231 -11.49 -9.20 -12.03
N ARG A 232 -10.30 -8.62 -12.10
CA ARG A 232 -9.23 -8.98 -13.05
C ARG A 232 -8.31 -10.07 -12.50
N LEU A 233 -8.65 -10.64 -11.37
CA LEU A 233 -7.86 -11.63 -10.64
C LEU A 233 -6.46 -11.12 -10.26
N LEU A 234 -6.31 -9.80 -10.05
CA LEU A 234 -5.10 -9.22 -9.46
C LEU A 234 -5.22 -9.26 -7.95
N VAL A 235 -4.14 -9.62 -7.26
CA VAL A 235 -4.09 -9.52 -5.79
C VAL A 235 -4.04 -8.03 -5.43
N VAL A 236 -5.09 -7.53 -4.80
CA VAL A 236 -5.22 -6.12 -4.39
C VAL A 236 -4.95 -5.92 -2.92
N GLN A 237 -5.05 -6.98 -2.12
CA GLN A 237 -4.76 -6.95 -0.69
C GLN A 237 -4.25 -8.31 -0.22
N GLU A 238 -3.36 -8.29 0.75
CA GLU A 238 -2.86 -9.46 1.45
C GLU A 238 -2.87 -9.17 2.95
N GLU A 239 -3.36 -10.12 3.73
CA GLU A 239 -3.37 -10.04 5.19
C GLU A 239 -2.58 -11.22 5.75
N TRP A 240 -1.65 -10.95 6.62
CA TRP A 240 -0.91 -11.94 7.38
C TRP A 240 -1.54 -12.08 8.76
N LEU A 241 -1.77 -13.32 9.16
CA LEU A 241 -2.50 -13.65 10.37
C LEU A 241 -1.57 -14.31 11.37
N GLY A 242 -1.72 -13.91 12.62
CA GLY A 242 -1.06 -14.56 13.74
C GLY A 242 -1.72 -15.88 14.12
N SER A 243 -1.12 -16.55 15.08
CA SER A 243 -1.55 -17.88 15.54
C SER A 243 -2.97 -17.92 16.14
N SER A 244 -3.46 -16.79 16.63
CA SER A 244 -4.83 -16.63 17.15
C SER A 244 -5.82 -16.07 16.10
N GLY A 245 -5.35 -15.84 14.86
CA GLY A 245 -6.17 -15.32 13.76
C GLY A 245 -6.26 -13.80 13.72
N GLU A 246 -5.52 -13.08 14.56
CA GLU A 246 -5.39 -11.63 14.49
C GLU A 246 -4.57 -11.21 13.27
N VAL A 247 -4.93 -10.06 12.69
CA VAL A 247 -4.17 -9.48 11.58
C VAL A 247 -2.85 -8.91 12.12
N GLU A 248 -1.72 -9.47 11.70
CA GLU A 248 -0.38 -8.97 12.02
C GLU A 248 0.09 -7.90 11.04
N ALA A 249 -0.28 -8.02 9.77
CA ALA A 249 0.04 -7.04 8.75
C ALA A 249 -1.00 -7.06 7.62
N THR A 250 -1.28 -5.88 7.06
CA THR A 250 -2.09 -5.71 5.85
C THR A 250 -1.23 -5.06 4.78
N ILE A 251 -1.19 -5.66 3.60
CA ILE A 251 -0.49 -5.13 2.43
C ILE A 251 -1.53 -4.84 1.36
N GLN A 252 -1.56 -3.62 0.84
CA GLN A 252 -2.43 -3.20 -0.24
C GLN A 252 -1.59 -2.92 -1.48
N TYR A 253 -2.06 -3.39 -2.62
CA TYR A 253 -1.45 -3.23 -3.93
C TYR A 253 -2.32 -2.36 -4.81
N ASP A 254 -1.72 -1.34 -5.43
CA ASP A 254 -2.42 -0.34 -6.23
C ASP A 254 -1.56 0.10 -7.43
N ASP A 255 -2.11 0.92 -8.34
CA ASP A 255 -1.43 1.41 -9.53
C ASP A 255 -0.82 0.27 -10.36
N PHE A 256 -1.68 -0.67 -10.77
CA PHE A 256 -1.28 -1.81 -11.58
C PHE A 256 -0.98 -1.39 -13.01
N ARG A 257 0.26 -1.65 -13.46
CA ARG A 257 0.72 -1.37 -14.81
C ARG A 257 1.13 -2.66 -15.53
N PRO A 258 0.87 -2.75 -16.85
CA PRO A 258 1.31 -3.91 -17.62
C PRO A 258 2.82 -3.93 -17.73
N LEU A 259 3.42 -5.13 -17.78
CA LEU A 259 4.83 -5.30 -18.13
C LEU A 259 5.03 -4.95 -19.60
N GLU A 260 5.91 -4.00 -19.89
CA GLU A 260 6.13 -3.50 -21.26
C GLU A 260 6.76 -4.54 -22.19
N GLU A 261 7.52 -5.45 -21.64
CA GLU A 261 8.32 -6.45 -22.41
C GLU A 261 7.48 -7.50 -23.13
N LEU A 262 6.23 -7.68 -22.74
CA LEU A 262 5.32 -8.64 -23.39
C LEU A 262 4.59 -8.07 -24.61
N LYS A 263 4.85 -6.84 -25.00
CA LYS A 263 4.33 -6.25 -26.25
C LYS A 263 4.84 -6.90 -27.53
N SER A 264 5.91 -7.70 -27.44
CA SER A 264 6.54 -8.39 -28.57
C SER A 264 5.93 -9.75 -28.90
N ILE A 265 5.00 -10.26 -28.11
CA ILE A 265 4.29 -11.49 -28.45
C ILE A 265 3.05 -11.11 -29.28
N PRO A 266 2.91 -11.63 -30.53
CA PRO A 266 1.75 -11.34 -31.35
C PRO A 266 0.46 -11.69 -30.59
N ALA A 267 -0.51 -10.77 -30.62
CA ALA A 267 -1.78 -10.95 -29.92
C ALA A 267 -2.62 -12.15 -30.40
N GLU A 268 -2.24 -12.71 -31.53
CA GLU A 268 -2.91 -13.85 -32.17
C GLU A 268 -2.65 -15.19 -31.46
N ASP A 269 -1.53 -15.31 -30.73
CA ASP A 269 -1.18 -16.51 -29.95
C ASP A 269 -1.65 -16.44 -28.48
N MET A 270 -2.14 -15.31 -28.01
CA MET A 270 -2.66 -15.16 -26.66
C MET A 270 -4.18 -15.28 -26.65
N GLY A 271 -4.63 -16.51 -26.55
CA GLY A 271 -6.02 -16.78 -26.14
C GLY A 271 -6.28 -16.16 -24.78
N ASP A 272 -7.27 -15.27 -24.76
CA ASP A 272 -7.80 -14.58 -23.60
C ASP A 272 -6.93 -13.44 -23.03
N GLN A 273 -7.49 -12.23 -23.05
CA GLN A 273 -6.87 -10.97 -22.59
C GLN A 273 -6.45 -10.97 -21.11
N ASP A 274 -6.75 -12.02 -20.36
CA ASP A 274 -6.54 -12.15 -18.92
C ASP A 274 -5.11 -12.50 -18.48
N LEU A 275 -4.22 -12.84 -19.42
CA LEU A 275 -2.84 -13.25 -19.07
C LEU A 275 -1.82 -12.11 -19.07
N ARG A 276 -2.24 -10.86 -19.28
CA ARG A 276 -1.31 -9.73 -19.16
C ARG A 276 -0.74 -9.67 -17.76
N LEU A 277 0.59 -9.71 -17.68
CA LEU A 277 1.29 -9.56 -16.42
C LEU A 277 1.22 -8.10 -15.98
N PHE A 278 0.43 -7.82 -14.97
CA PHE A 278 0.36 -6.53 -14.30
C PHE A 278 1.20 -6.57 -13.03
N ARG A 279 1.83 -5.45 -12.70
CA ARG A 279 2.56 -5.29 -11.44
C ARG A 279 2.10 -4.03 -10.72
N PRO A 280 1.97 -4.07 -9.39
CA PRO A 280 1.62 -2.90 -8.60
C PRO A 280 2.82 -1.95 -8.55
N PHE A 281 2.58 -0.68 -8.84
CA PHE A 281 3.56 0.39 -8.69
C PHE A 281 3.41 1.12 -7.36
N LYS A 282 2.33 0.87 -6.63
CA LYS A 282 2.13 1.41 -5.29
C LYS A 282 1.78 0.27 -4.33
N ILE A 283 2.50 0.23 -3.22
CA ILE A 283 2.32 -0.75 -2.16
C ILE A 283 2.18 0.00 -0.86
N SER A 284 1.14 -0.30 -0.10
CA SER A 284 0.92 0.25 1.23
C SER A 284 0.88 -0.91 2.22
N LEU A 285 1.70 -0.85 3.25
CA LEU A 285 1.78 -1.83 4.31
C LEU A 285 1.41 -1.17 5.62
N GLU A 286 0.53 -1.81 6.37
CA GLU A 286 0.11 -1.38 7.70
C GLU A 286 0.36 -2.52 8.70
N ASP A 287 0.95 -2.18 9.85
CA ASP A 287 1.06 -3.10 10.98
C ASP A 287 -0.35 -3.33 11.57
N GLY A 288 -0.72 -4.58 11.79
CA GLY A 288 -2.03 -4.97 12.34
C GLY A 288 -2.35 -4.34 13.70
N ARG A 289 -1.34 -3.86 14.41
CA ARG A 289 -1.50 -3.12 15.69
C ARG A 289 -1.65 -1.61 15.48
N GLY A 290 -1.65 -1.12 14.22
CA GLY A 290 -1.73 0.31 13.91
C GLY A 290 -0.53 1.13 14.37
N GLN A 291 0.59 0.49 14.72
CA GLN A 291 1.79 1.17 15.25
C GLN A 291 2.63 1.82 14.16
N GLY A 292 2.40 1.48 12.89
CA GLY A 292 3.15 2.06 11.79
C GLY A 292 2.64 1.62 10.43
N SER A 293 3.07 2.38 9.42
CA SER A 293 2.80 2.07 8.01
C SER A 293 3.97 2.44 7.13
N VAL A 294 4.10 1.72 6.02
CA VAL A 294 5.06 2.00 4.96
C VAL A 294 4.31 2.07 3.64
N GLN A 295 4.48 3.15 2.90
CA GLN A 295 3.99 3.28 1.54
C GLN A 295 5.18 3.37 0.60
N VAL A 296 5.23 2.48 -0.38
CA VAL A 296 6.25 2.42 -1.43
C VAL A 296 5.59 2.78 -2.76
N ILE A 297 6.22 3.67 -3.53
CA ILE A 297 5.80 4.04 -4.88
C ILE A 297 6.99 3.82 -5.80
N PHE A 298 6.84 2.93 -6.75
CA PHE A 298 7.84 2.69 -7.79
C PHE A 298 7.74 3.75 -8.88
N HIS A 299 8.87 4.35 -9.22
CA HIS A 299 8.99 5.28 -10.34
C HIS A 299 9.34 4.54 -11.61
N GLU A 300 10.24 3.55 -11.48
CA GLU A 300 10.71 2.69 -12.56
C GLU A 300 10.76 1.24 -12.09
N MET A 301 10.41 0.32 -12.98
CA MET A 301 10.49 -1.11 -12.76
C MET A 301 10.84 -1.81 -14.08
N HIS A 302 12.01 -2.45 -14.11
CA HIS A 302 12.51 -3.21 -15.26
C HIS A 302 12.57 -4.68 -14.87
N HIS A 303 11.91 -5.53 -15.63
CA HIS A 303 11.83 -6.96 -15.38
C HIS A 303 12.68 -7.71 -16.40
N ASN A 304 13.26 -8.85 -15.98
CA ASN A 304 13.99 -9.78 -16.83
C ASN A 304 15.22 -9.19 -17.55
N HIS A 305 15.68 -8.02 -17.08
CA HIS A 305 16.96 -7.47 -17.55
C HIS A 305 18.13 -8.12 -16.81
N ALA A 306 19.27 -8.17 -17.50
CA ALA A 306 20.50 -8.63 -16.90
C ALA A 306 20.91 -7.75 -15.70
N ILE A 307 21.12 -8.36 -14.55
CA ILE A 307 21.61 -7.70 -13.33
C ILE A 307 23.05 -8.19 -13.10
N ARG A 308 23.97 -7.24 -12.98
CA ARG A 308 25.38 -7.54 -12.72
C ARG A 308 25.53 -8.03 -11.27
N ALA A 309 26.52 -8.90 -11.03
CA ALA A 309 26.78 -9.43 -9.70
C ALA A 309 27.07 -8.32 -8.67
N GLU A 310 27.75 -7.25 -9.08
CA GLU A 310 28.05 -6.09 -8.26
C GLU A 310 26.81 -5.31 -7.81
N ASP A 311 25.75 -5.27 -8.66
CA ASP A 311 24.48 -4.62 -8.31
C ASP A 311 23.73 -5.38 -7.21
N LEU A 312 23.92 -6.71 -7.13
CA LEU A 312 23.31 -7.55 -6.08
C LEU A 312 24.08 -7.47 -4.75
N GLY A 313 25.32 -6.98 -4.77
CA GLY A 313 26.17 -6.94 -3.58
C GLY A 313 26.72 -8.30 -3.17
N GLN A 314 27.60 -8.30 -2.16
CA GLN A 314 28.20 -9.51 -1.60
C GLN A 314 27.88 -9.60 -0.12
N ILE A 315 27.65 -10.82 0.35
CA ILE A 315 27.58 -11.15 1.78
C ILE A 315 28.97 -11.67 2.14
N SER A 316 29.84 -10.79 2.59
CA SER A 316 31.18 -11.15 3.11
C SER A 316 31.20 -10.93 4.61
#